data_c7012877884bad419f065f6a39bf81b9
#
_entry.id   c7012877884bad419f065f6a39bf81b9
#
_cell.length_a   1.000
_cell.length_b   1.000
_cell.length_c   1.000
_cell.angle_alpha   90.00
_cell.angle_beta   90.00
_cell.angle_gamma   90.00
#
_symmetry.space_group_name_H-M   'P 1'
#
loop_
_entity.id
_entity.type
_entity.pdbx_description
1 polymer ?
#
loop_
_entity_poly.entity_id
_entity_poly.type
_entity_poly.pdbx_seq_one_letter_code
_entity_poly.pdbx_strand_id
1 'polypeptide(L)'
;MPKKSADDAEAPNKLASYTVKLDDAQMETLRKILEARGWTPFEVAYTRFAFKADHLKVNVSAYTSGKVVIAGKGTEDFVRDVLEPEITGAAKLGYDEVLHPDWFEAHAGLDESGKGDFFGPVVAATVIAQPSMIRTWREAEAAGIRTVQ
;
A
#
# COMPACT_ATOMS: atom_id res chain seq x y z
N MET A 1 36.26 23.49 8.05
CA MET A 1 34.81 23.21 8.08
C MET A 1 34.38 22.74 6.70
N PRO A 2 34.12 21.47 6.47
CA PRO A 2 33.61 21.02 5.19
C PRO A 2 32.15 21.39 5.07
N LYS A 3 31.78 22.07 4.00
CA LYS A 3 30.39 22.37 3.62
C LYS A 3 29.68 21.05 3.34
N LYS A 4 28.63 20.79 4.11
CA LYS A 4 27.63 19.75 3.83
C LYS A 4 26.90 20.13 2.55
N SER A 5 27.16 19.43 1.47
CA SER A 5 26.42 19.53 0.23
C SER A 5 24.99 19.05 0.46
N ALA A 6 24.05 19.94 0.23
CA ALA A 6 22.63 19.64 0.16
C ALA A 6 22.35 18.98 -1.19
N ASP A 7 22.40 17.65 -1.21
CA ASP A 7 21.94 16.79 -2.32
C ASP A 7 21.54 15.42 -1.75
N ASP A 8 20.74 15.44 -0.68
CA ASP A 8 19.89 14.32 -0.37
C ASP A 8 18.47 14.65 -0.89
N ALA A 9 18.29 14.44 -2.19
CA ALA A 9 16.97 14.24 -2.74
C ALA A 9 16.40 13.01 -2.05
N GLU A 10 15.53 13.25 -1.09
CA GLU A 10 14.80 12.25 -0.34
C GLU A 10 14.03 11.39 -1.35
N ALA A 11 14.55 10.19 -1.60
CA ALA A 11 13.85 9.19 -2.41
C ALA A 11 12.48 8.95 -1.79
N PRO A 12 11.41 8.76 -2.59
CA PRO A 12 10.06 8.55 -2.09
C PRO A 12 10.10 7.46 -1.03
N ASN A 13 9.48 7.74 0.11
CA ASN A 13 9.53 6.91 1.31
C ASN A 13 8.86 5.57 1.02
N LYS A 14 9.62 4.63 0.44
CA LYS A 14 9.15 3.29 0.12
C LYS A 14 8.68 2.60 1.40
N LEU A 15 7.56 1.92 1.32
CA LEU A 15 6.98 1.18 2.41
C LEU A 15 8.00 0.17 2.97
N ALA A 16 8.56 0.46 4.12
CA ALA A 16 9.61 -0.37 4.73
C ALA A 16 9.04 -1.63 5.41
N SER A 17 7.75 -1.61 5.78
CA SER A 17 7.07 -2.76 6.35
C SER A 17 5.57 -2.70 6.06
N TYR A 18 4.96 -3.87 5.89
CA TYR A 18 3.53 -4.05 5.67
C TYR A 18 3.02 -5.18 6.55
N THR A 19 1.89 -4.97 7.21
CA THR A 19 1.27 -5.99 8.05
C THR A 19 -0.16 -6.25 7.59
N VAL A 20 -0.48 -7.50 7.36
CA VAL A 20 -1.81 -7.95 6.95
C VAL A 20 -2.24 -9.14 7.79
N LYS A 21 -3.54 -9.33 7.95
CA LYS A 21 -4.11 -10.52 8.56
C LYS A 21 -4.61 -11.44 7.45
N LEU A 22 -4.13 -12.68 7.44
CA LEU A 22 -4.50 -13.72 6.49
C LEU A 22 -5.20 -14.86 7.21
N ASP A 23 -6.09 -15.53 6.51
CA ASP A 23 -6.67 -16.80 6.97
C ASP A 23 -5.71 -17.99 6.72
N ASP A 24 -6.06 -19.16 7.22
CA ASP A 24 -5.22 -20.35 7.11
C ASP A 24 -5.00 -20.78 5.66
N ALA A 25 -5.99 -20.65 4.79
CA ALA A 25 -5.91 -20.99 3.38
C ALA A 25 -4.98 -20.03 2.61
N GLN A 26 -5.12 -18.73 2.89
CA GLN A 26 -4.26 -17.70 2.32
C GLN A 26 -2.81 -17.85 2.78
N MET A 27 -2.59 -18.19 4.05
CA MET A 27 -1.24 -18.48 4.57
C MET A 27 -0.58 -19.67 3.90
N GLU A 28 -1.33 -20.74 3.70
CA GLU A 28 -0.80 -21.93 3.02
C GLU A 28 -0.49 -21.64 1.55
N THR A 29 -1.31 -20.85 0.89
CA THR A 29 -1.05 -20.39 -0.48
C THR A 29 0.21 -19.53 -0.54
N LEU A 30 0.35 -18.58 0.37
CA LEU A 30 1.55 -17.72 0.48
C LEU A 30 2.80 -18.58 0.69
N ARG A 31 2.76 -19.54 1.60
CA ARG A 31 3.87 -20.45 1.86
C ARG A 31 4.31 -21.18 0.59
N LYS A 32 3.37 -21.78 -0.14
CA LYS A 32 3.65 -22.50 -1.39
C LYS A 32 4.28 -21.60 -2.45
N ILE A 33 3.82 -20.37 -2.57
CA ILE A 33 4.38 -19.38 -3.51
C ILE A 33 5.82 -19.04 -3.14
N LEU A 34 6.11 -18.79 -1.86
CA LEU A 34 7.46 -18.47 -1.39
C LEU A 34 8.42 -19.64 -1.59
N GLU A 35 7.98 -20.88 -1.29
CA GLU A 35 8.75 -22.10 -1.53
C GLU A 35 9.02 -22.32 -3.03
N ALA A 36 7.98 -22.16 -3.87
CA ALA A 36 8.11 -22.31 -5.32
C ALA A 36 9.05 -21.27 -5.96
N ARG A 37 9.14 -20.08 -5.37
CA ARG A 37 10.06 -19.00 -5.80
C ARG A 37 11.47 -19.17 -5.23
N GLY A 38 11.75 -20.21 -4.46
CA GLY A 38 13.06 -20.52 -3.91
C GLY A 38 13.52 -19.56 -2.80
N TRP A 39 12.58 -18.99 -2.04
CA TRP A 39 12.92 -18.15 -0.90
C TRP A 39 13.55 -18.97 0.22
N THR A 40 14.50 -18.39 0.92
CA THR A 40 15.22 -19.08 2.00
C THR A 40 14.41 -19.02 3.30
N PRO A 41 14.08 -20.17 3.91
CA PRO A 41 13.43 -20.18 5.21
C PRO A 41 14.39 -19.72 6.31
N PHE A 42 13.85 -19.05 7.32
CA PHE A 42 14.58 -18.69 8.54
C PHE A 42 13.65 -18.79 9.76
N GLU A 43 14.21 -18.84 10.94
CA GLU A 43 13.45 -18.99 12.17
C GLU A 43 13.14 -17.65 12.83
N VAL A 44 11.87 -17.46 13.17
CA VAL A 44 11.38 -16.37 14.00
C VAL A 44 10.44 -16.94 15.06
N ALA A 45 10.57 -16.49 16.29
CA ALA A 45 9.71 -16.95 17.38
C ALA A 45 8.23 -16.66 17.09
N TYR A 46 7.37 -17.62 17.46
CA TYR A 46 5.92 -17.52 17.31
C TYR A 46 5.41 -17.42 15.87
N THR A 47 6.21 -17.81 14.88
CA THR A 47 5.79 -17.88 13.48
C THR A 47 5.41 -19.31 13.07
N ARG A 48 4.47 -19.41 12.12
CA ARG A 48 4.19 -20.68 11.42
C ARG A 48 5.27 -20.96 10.36
N PHE A 49 5.70 -19.89 9.69
CA PHE A 49 6.81 -19.90 8.74
C PHE A 49 7.39 -18.50 8.60
N ALA A 50 8.65 -18.44 8.22
CA ALA A 50 9.28 -17.21 7.80
C ALA A 50 10.25 -17.47 6.65
N PHE A 51 10.24 -16.59 5.65
CA PHE A 51 11.07 -16.67 4.46
C PHE A 51 11.71 -15.33 4.16
N LYS A 52 12.91 -15.37 3.57
CA LYS A 52 13.60 -14.19 3.08
C LYS A 52 14.04 -14.36 1.64
N ALA A 53 14.07 -13.25 0.92
CA ALA A 53 14.64 -13.15 -0.41
C ALA A 53 15.70 -12.04 -0.40
N ASP A 54 16.96 -12.42 -0.33
CA ASP A 54 18.09 -11.46 -0.24
C ASP A 54 18.20 -10.58 -1.50
N HIS A 55 17.89 -11.13 -2.67
CA HIS A 55 17.90 -10.39 -3.94
C HIS A 55 16.81 -9.32 -4.04
N LEU A 56 15.66 -9.53 -3.40
CA LEU A 56 14.55 -8.58 -3.33
C LEU A 56 14.62 -7.70 -2.07
N LYS A 57 15.49 -8.05 -1.12
CA LYS A 57 15.60 -7.41 0.21
C LYS A 57 14.26 -7.38 0.94
N VAL A 58 13.56 -8.52 0.96
CA VAL A 58 12.25 -8.71 1.60
C VAL A 58 12.29 -9.90 2.53
N ASN A 59 11.70 -9.73 3.70
CA ASN A 59 11.45 -10.78 4.67
C ASN A 59 9.93 -10.90 4.89
N VAL A 60 9.42 -12.13 4.93
CA VAL A 60 8.01 -12.43 5.20
C VAL A 60 7.96 -13.30 6.45
N SER A 61 7.22 -12.88 7.46
CA SER A 61 7.03 -13.62 8.71
C SER A 61 5.54 -13.81 8.99
N ALA A 62 5.09 -15.05 8.97
CA ALA A 62 3.70 -15.42 9.22
C ALA A 62 3.53 -15.92 10.65
N TYR A 63 2.87 -15.16 11.49
CA TYR A 63 2.67 -15.46 12.90
C TYR A 63 1.50 -16.40 13.14
N THR A 64 1.57 -17.18 14.23
CA THR A 64 0.48 -18.08 14.66
C THR A 64 -0.84 -17.36 14.93
N SER A 65 -0.79 -16.04 15.19
CA SER A 65 -1.97 -15.17 15.39
C SER A 65 -2.74 -14.82 14.13
N GLY A 66 -2.30 -15.27 12.96
CA GLY A 66 -2.91 -14.90 11.68
C GLY A 66 -2.31 -13.64 11.04
N LYS A 67 -1.36 -12.97 11.71
CA LYS A 67 -0.68 -11.79 11.16
C LYS A 67 0.49 -12.22 10.29
N VAL A 68 0.62 -11.56 9.15
CA VAL A 68 1.79 -11.67 8.28
C VAL A 68 2.47 -10.31 8.23
N VAL A 69 3.74 -10.27 8.53
CA VAL A 69 4.58 -9.08 8.47
C VAL A 69 5.57 -9.24 7.32
N ILE A 70 5.56 -8.28 6.43
CA ILE A 70 6.47 -8.17 5.30
C ILE A 70 7.35 -6.96 5.57
N ALA A 71 8.65 -7.12 5.55
CA ALA A 71 9.60 -6.06 5.87
C ALA A 71 10.79 -6.07 4.92
N GLY A 72 11.30 -4.89 4.64
CA GLY A 72 12.49 -4.68 3.79
C GLY A 72 12.26 -3.66 2.68
N LYS A 73 13.31 -3.41 1.91
CA LYS A 73 13.29 -2.38 0.86
C LYS A 73 12.37 -2.72 -0.33
N GLY A 74 12.12 -4.01 -0.57
CA GLY A 74 11.24 -4.49 -1.63
C GLY A 74 9.82 -4.81 -1.17
N THR A 75 9.42 -4.39 0.03
CA THR A 75 8.10 -4.68 0.60
C THR A 75 6.97 -4.22 -0.31
N GLU A 76 7.04 -3.00 -0.81
CA GLU A 76 6.01 -2.42 -1.67
C GLU A 76 5.82 -3.21 -2.97
N ASP A 77 6.93 -3.53 -3.65
CA ASP A 77 6.90 -4.31 -4.88
C ASP A 77 6.34 -5.72 -4.64
N PHE A 78 6.74 -6.37 -3.54
CA PHE A 78 6.24 -7.69 -3.18
C PHE A 78 4.74 -7.68 -2.85
N VAL A 79 4.28 -6.70 -2.11
CA VAL A 79 2.85 -6.57 -1.77
C VAL A 79 2.03 -6.35 -3.03
N ARG A 80 2.41 -5.42 -3.88
CA ARG A 80 1.73 -5.09 -5.13
C ARG A 80 1.72 -6.25 -6.13
N ASP A 81 2.86 -6.93 -6.29
CA ASP A 81 3.05 -7.88 -7.39
C ASP A 81 2.71 -9.33 -7.01
N VAL A 82 2.69 -9.64 -5.71
CA VAL A 82 2.49 -11.02 -5.21
C VAL A 82 1.35 -11.10 -4.21
N LEU A 83 1.41 -10.33 -3.13
CA LEU A 83 0.45 -10.48 -2.04
C LEU A 83 -0.96 -10.09 -2.45
N GLU A 84 -1.12 -8.95 -3.09
CA GLU A 84 -2.42 -8.45 -3.48
C GLU A 84 -3.08 -9.29 -4.58
N PRO A 85 -2.42 -9.60 -5.71
CA PRO A 85 -3.07 -10.34 -6.78
C PRO A 85 -3.25 -11.84 -6.48
N GLU A 86 -2.28 -12.46 -5.79
CA GLU A 86 -2.25 -13.90 -5.63
C GLU A 86 -2.86 -14.39 -4.30
N ILE A 87 -2.92 -13.53 -3.27
CA ILE A 87 -3.30 -13.92 -1.91
C ILE A 87 -4.56 -13.21 -1.43
N THR A 88 -4.55 -11.89 -1.42
CA THR A 88 -5.66 -11.12 -0.84
C THR A 88 -6.77 -10.80 -1.84
N GLY A 89 -6.46 -10.77 -3.13
CA GLY A 89 -7.38 -10.33 -4.18
C GLY A 89 -7.86 -8.87 -4.02
N ALA A 90 -7.22 -8.12 -3.12
CA ALA A 90 -7.57 -6.72 -2.81
C ALA A 90 -6.40 -5.83 -3.17
N ALA A 91 -6.59 -4.95 -4.13
CA ALA A 91 -5.59 -3.99 -4.55
C ALA A 91 -5.56 -2.78 -3.62
N LYS A 92 -4.59 -2.74 -2.74
CA LYS A 92 -4.36 -1.59 -1.86
C LYS A 92 -3.17 -0.72 -2.27
N LEU A 93 -2.24 -1.26 -3.04
CA LEU A 93 -1.00 -0.57 -3.42
C LEU A 93 -0.79 -0.37 -4.93
N GLY A 94 -1.58 -0.95 -5.79
CA GLY A 94 -1.31 -0.76 -7.21
C GLY A 94 -2.30 -1.35 -8.22
N TYR A 95 -3.30 -2.09 -7.77
CA TYR A 95 -4.27 -2.73 -8.66
C TYR A 95 -5.64 -2.05 -8.69
N ASP A 96 -5.78 -0.90 -8.02
CA ASP A 96 -7.06 -0.18 -7.96
C ASP A 96 -7.62 0.10 -9.36
N GLU A 97 -6.78 0.47 -10.33
CA GLU A 97 -7.20 0.77 -11.69
C GLU A 97 -7.72 -0.47 -12.44
N VAL A 98 -7.21 -1.66 -12.09
CA VAL A 98 -7.63 -2.93 -12.70
C VAL A 98 -8.88 -3.49 -12.04
N LEU A 99 -8.96 -3.41 -10.73
CA LEU A 99 -10.09 -3.93 -9.95
C LEU A 99 -11.26 -2.96 -9.87
N HIS A 100 -10.98 -1.66 -9.91
CA HIS A 100 -11.94 -0.58 -9.81
C HIS A 100 -11.72 0.45 -10.91
N PRO A 101 -11.87 0.08 -12.18
CA PRO A 101 -11.66 1.00 -13.30
C PRO A 101 -12.58 2.22 -13.24
N ASP A 102 -13.77 2.06 -12.66
CA ASP A 102 -14.76 3.11 -12.42
C ASP A 102 -14.23 4.25 -11.52
N TRP A 103 -13.30 3.97 -10.60
CA TRP A 103 -12.69 5.00 -9.77
C TRP A 103 -11.80 5.97 -10.56
N PHE A 104 -11.35 5.53 -11.72
CA PHE A 104 -10.47 6.32 -12.61
C PHE A 104 -11.23 6.97 -13.76
N GLU A 105 -12.55 6.81 -13.82
CA GLU A 105 -13.40 7.54 -14.75
C GLU A 105 -13.62 8.97 -14.28
N ALA A 106 -14.05 9.85 -15.19
CA ALA A 106 -14.39 11.22 -14.83
C ALA A 106 -15.60 11.24 -13.90
N HIS A 107 -15.45 11.84 -12.74
CA HIS A 107 -16.55 11.98 -11.77
C HIS A 107 -16.52 13.33 -11.07
N ALA A 108 -17.63 13.70 -10.46
CA ALA A 108 -17.77 14.92 -9.68
C ALA A 108 -18.09 14.59 -8.23
N GLY A 109 -17.35 15.19 -7.31
CA GLY A 109 -17.64 15.22 -5.89
C GLY A 109 -18.30 16.51 -5.48
N LEU A 110 -19.31 16.46 -4.62
CA LEU A 110 -20.00 17.62 -4.06
C LEU A 110 -20.01 17.51 -2.55
N ASP A 111 -19.66 18.60 -1.88
CA ASP A 111 -19.77 18.70 -0.43
C ASP A 111 -20.34 20.07 -0.03
N GLU A 112 -20.99 20.14 1.13
CA GLU A 112 -21.54 21.37 1.66
C GLU A 112 -21.03 21.67 3.06
N SER A 113 -20.95 22.99 3.38
CA SER A 113 -20.61 23.52 4.69
C SER A 113 -21.68 24.50 5.14
N GLY A 114 -21.91 24.61 6.45
CA GLY A 114 -22.91 25.52 7.04
C GLY A 114 -24.32 24.94 7.11
N LYS A 115 -24.54 23.68 6.77
CA LYS A 115 -25.81 23.00 6.95
C LYS A 115 -26.09 22.76 8.43
N GLY A 116 -26.97 23.54 9.00
CA GLY A 116 -27.30 23.51 10.44
C GLY A 116 -26.87 24.77 11.18
N ASP A 117 -26.12 25.65 10.56
CA ASP A 117 -25.77 26.95 11.12
C ASP A 117 -26.98 27.88 11.06
N PHE A 118 -27.36 28.47 12.21
CA PHE A 118 -28.55 29.30 12.30
C PHE A 118 -28.35 30.69 11.65
N PHE A 119 -27.11 31.17 11.59
CA PHE A 119 -26.76 32.52 11.09
C PHE A 119 -25.66 32.54 10.04
N GLY A 120 -25.26 31.39 9.50
CA GLY A 120 -24.20 31.28 8.51
C GLY A 120 -24.71 31.05 7.10
N PRO A 121 -23.93 31.38 6.06
CA PRO A 121 -24.24 31.00 4.70
C PRO A 121 -24.02 29.45 4.52
N VAL A 122 -24.88 28.83 3.73
CA VAL A 122 -24.61 27.48 3.21
C VAL A 122 -23.71 27.61 2.00
N VAL A 123 -22.58 26.92 2.03
CA VAL A 123 -21.62 26.89 0.94
C VAL A 123 -21.58 25.48 0.38
N ALA A 124 -21.72 25.34 -0.93
CA ALA A 124 -21.53 24.09 -1.63
C ALA A 124 -20.30 24.18 -2.55
N ALA A 125 -19.45 23.17 -2.50
CA ALA A 125 -18.27 23.07 -3.36
C ALA A 125 -18.34 21.79 -4.21
N THR A 126 -17.97 21.92 -5.47
CA THR A 126 -17.90 20.78 -6.40
C THR A 126 -16.49 20.66 -6.97
N VAL A 127 -15.95 19.48 -6.99
CA VAL A 127 -14.70 19.13 -7.67
C VAL A 127 -15.00 18.15 -8.79
N ILE A 128 -14.55 18.46 -10.00
CA ILE A 128 -14.62 17.54 -11.14
C ILE A 128 -13.23 16.92 -11.29
N ALA A 129 -13.16 15.60 -11.09
CA ALA A 129 -11.95 14.83 -11.26
C ALA A 129 -11.92 14.18 -12.64
N GLN A 130 -10.87 14.45 -13.39
CA GLN A 130 -10.60 13.77 -14.66
C GLN A 130 -9.61 12.61 -14.47
N PRO A 131 -9.58 11.58 -15.33
CA PRO A 131 -8.71 10.42 -15.17
C PRO A 131 -7.23 10.75 -14.96
N SER A 132 -6.70 11.75 -15.67
CA SER A 132 -5.33 12.21 -15.52
C SER A 132 -5.04 12.81 -14.13
N MET A 133 -5.98 13.58 -13.60
CA MET A 133 -5.87 14.17 -12.27
C MET A 133 -5.91 13.09 -11.19
N ILE A 134 -6.79 12.11 -11.33
CA ILE A 134 -6.95 11.00 -10.37
C ILE A 134 -5.64 10.21 -10.28
N ARG A 135 -5.03 9.86 -11.42
CA ARG A 135 -3.73 9.17 -11.45
C ARG A 135 -2.64 9.98 -10.75
N THR A 136 -2.54 11.27 -11.06
CA THR A 136 -1.56 12.16 -10.41
C THR A 136 -1.77 12.24 -8.90
N TRP A 137 -3.02 12.29 -8.43
CA TRP A 137 -3.32 12.31 -6.99
C TRP A 137 -2.95 10.99 -6.31
N ARG A 138 -3.22 9.85 -6.96
CA ARG A 138 -2.83 8.53 -6.44
C ARG A 138 -1.32 8.36 -6.37
N GLU A 139 -0.58 8.84 -7.36
CA GLU A 139 0.87 8.87 -7.35
C GLU A 139 1.41 9.76 -6.20
N ALA A 140 0.81 10.92 -5.99
CA ALA A 140 1.16 11.81 -4.90
C ALA A 140 0.87 11.19 -3.52
N GLU A 141 -0.26 10.51 -3.36
CA GLU A 141 -0.60 9.78 -2.14
C GLU A 141 0.39 8.64 -1.87
N ALA A 142 0.74 7.86 -2.90
CA ALA A 142 1.75 6.81 -2.83
C ALA A 142 3.15 7.36 -2.49
N ALA A 143 3.46 8.60 -2.90
CA ALA A 143 4.68 9.33 -2.53
C ALA A 143 4.62 9.94 -1.12
N GLY A 144 3.55 9.71 -0.35
CA GLY A 144 3.41 10.18 1.03
C GLY A 144 2.88 11.61 1.18
N ILE A 145 2.40 12.23 0.11
CA ILE A 145 1.71 13.52 0.18
C ILE A 145 0.31 13.25 0.72
N ARG A 146 0.08 13.62 1.97
CA ARG A 146 -1.24 13.47 2.59
C ARG A 146 -2.17 14.55 2.08
N THR A 147 -3.30 14.14 1.53
CA THR A 147 -4.44 15.04 1.36
C THR A 147 -5.02 15.36 2.74
N VAL A 148 -5.18 16.64 3.03
CA VAL A 148 -5.86 17.10 4.25
C VAL A 148 -7.35 16.82 4.05
N GLN A 149 -7.92 16.02 4.93
CA GLN A 149 -9.39 15.89 5.06
C GLN A 149 -9.96 17.09 5.81
#